data_dcaec9757eead2e24faa865b3b674f99
#
_entry.id   dcaec9757eead2e24faa865b3b674f99
#
_cell.length_a   1.000
_cell.length_b   1.000
_cell.length_c   1.000
_cell.angle_alpha   90.00
_cell.angle_beta   90.00
_cell.angle_gamma   90.00
#
_symmetry.space_group_name_H-M   'P 1'
#
loop_
_entity.id
_entity.type
_entity.pdbx_description
1 polymer ?
#
loop_
_entity_poly.entity_id
_entity_poly.type
_entity_poly.pdbx_seq_one_letter_code
_entity_poly.pdbx_strand_id
1 'polypeptide(L)'
;MESAYDSANWYTERMATEQATLFDRRKYSGVTPQSYQIVPPTPDQTITATLPAYHAYLSSGGYSKYTPDDFTSDMKRFGLYVGSKSIKDVQAVDIQHWIGELKKTMTAKTVSRKVSALSNYFRWLEQEKALEYNPAKSIRAPRVTSPLPDILFDNECQRLLDKNSSDPRTYLLLLLLLETGIKKAELLSLKITHFDLSNKYQPELWVKHTGLQVRKDRKLKLPSEIIPVFEDYVKHAITDSLFPYTPRFIELLLASAAKQAKLHKKVTAGILRDTFVVRSVKRGMKLEDALHKIGLSEATWEDARLKYGRLASGGM
;
A
#
# COMPACT_ATOMS: atom_id res chain seq x y z
N MET A 1 18.93 -28.85 -24.09
CA MET A 1 17.85 -27.90 -23.71
C MET A 1 17.37 -28.04 -22.21
N GLU A 2 18.09 -28.78 -21.39
CA GLU A 2 17.74 -29.03 -19.97
C GLU A 2 18.37 -28.07 -18.96
N SER A 3 19.34 -27.24 -19.35
CA SER A 3 20.12 -26.47 -18.38
C SER A 3 19.49 -25.12 -17.95
N ALA A 4 18.45 -24.64 -18.61
CA ALA A 4 17.82 -23.37 -18.28
C ALA A 4 16.63 -23.52 -17.30
N TYR A 5 16.05 -24.70 -17.18
CA TYR A 5 14.94 -25.01 -16.27
C TYR A 5 15.42 -25.22 -14.84
N ASP A 6 16.61 -25.75 -14.66
CA ASP A 6 17.18 -26.06 -13.34
C ASP A 6 17.61 -24.82 -12.57
N SER A 7 18.08 -23.79 -13.26
CA SER A 7 18.50 -22.53 -12.63
C SER A 7 17.33 -21.70 -12.07
N ALA A 8 16.17 -21.78 -12.67
CA ALA A 8 14.96 -21.06 -12.19
C ALA A 8 14.37 -21.75 -10.95
N ASN A 9 14.39 -23.08 -10.92
CA ASN A 9 13.88 -23.86 -9.79
C ASN A 9 14.81 -23.73 -8.57
N TRP A 10 16.13 -23.74 -8.78
CA TRP A 10 17.14 -23.52 -7.75
C TRP A 10 17.02 -22.13 -7.09
N TYR A 11 16.73 -21.09 -7.89
CA TYR A 11 16.56 -19.73 -7.38
C TYR A 11 15.28 -19.58 -6.55
N THR A 12 14.20 -20.26 -6.94
CA THR A 12 12.92 -20.26 -6.24
C THR A 12 13.00 -21.02 -4.91
N GLU A 13 13.66 -22.16 -4.88
CA GLU A 13 13.85 -22.97 -3.67
C GLU A 13 14.81 -22.27 -2.69
N ARG A 14 15.89 -21.69 -3.18
CA ARG A 14 16.84 -20.96 -2.33
C ARG A 14 16.23 -19.69 -1.72
N MET A 15 15.46 -18.93 -2.48
CA MET A 15 14.77 -17.75 -1.97
C MET A 15 13.62 -18.11 -1.02
N ALA A 16 12.91 -19.20 -1.24
CA ALA A 16 11.90 -19.71 -0.29
C ALA A 16 12.56 -20.17 1.02
N THR A 17 13.73 -20.82 0.96
CA THR A 17 14.48 -21.29 2.12
C THR A 17 15.13 -20.12 2.87
N GLU A 18 15.70 -19.11 2.19
CA GLU A 18 16.23 -17.90 2.81
C GLU A 18 15.14 -17.02 3.43
N GLN A 19 13.95 -16.93 2.81
CA GLN A 19 12.80 -16.25 3.41
C GLN A 19 12.28 -17.01 4.64
N ALA A 20 12.23 -18.33 4.61
CA ALA A 20 11.83 -19.14 5.76
C ALA A 20 12.80 -19.00 6.93
N THR A 21 14.10 -18.86 6.67
CA THR A 21 15.13 -18.67 7.71
C THR A 21 15.20 -17.24 8.26
N LEU A 22 14.90 -16.23 7.44
CA LEU A 22 14.83 -14.81 7.86
C LEU A 22 13.57 -14.48 8.67
N PHE A 23 12.50 -15.26 8.53
CA PHE A 23 11.22 -15.05 9.20
C PHE A 23 10.77 -16.24 10.06
N ASP A 24 11.69 -17.09 10.52
CA ASP A 24 11.35 -18.13 11.49
C ASP A 24 11.00 -17.48 12.85
N ARG A 25 9.73 -17.11 12.98
CA ARG A 25 9.15 -16.60 14.23
C ARG A 25 9.36 -17.57 15.42
N ARG A 26 9.69 -18.84 15.17
CA ARG A 26 9.91 -19.85 16.21
C ARG A 26 11.20 -19.64 17.01
N LYS A 27 12.19 -18.95 16.48
CA LYS A 27 13.43 -18.60 17.23
C LYS A 27 13.22 -17.51 18.29
N TYR A 28 12.09 -16.79 18.25
CA TYR A 28 11.74 -15.78 19.25
C TYR A 28 10.54 -16.19 20.13
N SER A 29 10.08 -17.44 20.06
CA SER A 29 8.94 -17.95 20.82
C SER A 29 9.28 -18.46 22.23
N GLY A 30 10.37 -17.97 22.82
CA GLY A 30 10.70 -18.21 24.23
C GLY A 30 10.07 -17.21 25.22
N VAL A 31 9.37 -16.19 24.70
CA VAL A 31 8.59 -15.27 25.54
C VAL A 31 7.12 -15.60 25.30
N THR A 32 6.53 -16.35 26.22
CA THR A 32 5.06 -16.40 26.35
C THR A 32 4.55 -14.95 26.31
N PRO A 33 3.54 -14.63 25.48
CA PRO A 33 2.93 -13.32 25.56
C PRO A 33 2.39 -13.18 26.99
N GLN A 34 3.07 -12.40 27.83
CA GLN A 34 2.43 -11.90 29.02
C GLN A 34 1.13 -11.26 28.51
N SER A 35 0.01 -11.75 29.00
CA SER A 35 -1.28 -11.11 28.83
C SER A 35 -1.16 -9.74 29.51
N TYR A 36 -0.65 -8.74 28.76
CA TYR A 36 -0.69 -7.37 29.20
C TYR A 36 -2.17 -7.03 29.36
N GLN A 37 -2.64 -6.92 30.59
CA GLN A 37 -3.90 -6.28 30.84
C GLN A 37 -3.79 -4.88 30.23
N ILE A 38 -4.60 -4.63 29.19
CA ILE A 38 -4.66 -3.33 28.53
C ILE A 38 -5.25 -2.38 29.57
N VAL A 39 -4.38 -1.65 30.25
CA VAL A 39 -4.79 -0.66 31.23
C VAL A 39 -5.24 0.59 30.47
N PRO A 40 -6.44 1.12 30.75
CA PRO A 40 -6.89 2.39 30.17
C PRO A 40 -5.86 3.50 30.41
N PRO A 41 -5.70 4.45 29.48
CA PRO A 41 -4.77 5.55 29.67
C PRO A 41 -5.21 6.45 30.80
N THR A 42 -4.25 6.92 31.62
CA THR A 42 -4.49 7.89 32.71
C THR A 42 -3.69 9.17 32.47
N PRO A 43 -4.16 10.34 32.96
CA PRO A 43 -3.52 11.63 32.70
C PRO A 43 -2.05 11.71 33.12
N ASP A 44 -1.64 10.97 34.15
CA ASP A 44 -0.30 11.00 34.73
C ASP A 44 0.71 10.06 34.01
N GLN A 45 0.24 9.23 33.08
CA GLN A 45 1.11 8.36 32.33
C GLN A 45 1.90 9.13 31.25
N THR A 46 3.08 8.63 30.92
CA THR A 46 3.83 9.11 29.75
C THR A 46 3.23 8.56 28.45
N ILE A 47 3.51 9.24 27.34
CA ILE A 47 3.09 8.75 26.00
C ILE A 47 3.55 7.30 25.80
N THR A 48 4.81 6.98 26.13
CA THR A 48 5.37 5.65 25.94
C THR A 48 4.61 4.57 26.73
N ALA A 49 4.14 4.89 27.94
CA ALA A 49 3.40 3.96 28.77
C ALA A 49 2.01 3.63 28.21
N THR A 50 1.38 4.54 27.44
CA THR A 50 0.05 4.34 26.85
C THR A 50 0.08 3.63 25.50
N LEU A 51 1.25 3.44 24.88
CA LEU A 51 1.35 2.86 23.53
C LEU A 51 0.76 1.46 23.38
N PRO A 52 0.88 0.53 24.35
CA PRO A 52 0.23 -0.78 24.23
C PRO A 52 -1.28 -0.69 24.10
N ALA A 53 -1.93 0.18 24.89
CA ALA A 53 -3.37 0.41 24.82
C ALA A 53 -3.77 1.09 23.50
N TYR A 54 -2.99 2.06 23.05
CA TYR A 54 -3.23 2.73 21.76
C TYR A 54 -3.10 1.77 20.58
N HIS A 55 -2.08 0.90 20.58
CA HIS A 55 -1.92 -0.13 19.54
C HIS A 55 -3.12 -1.08 19.48
N ALA A 56 -3.62 -1.52 20.65
CA ALA A 56 -4.80 -2.38 20.73
C ALA A 56 -6.06 -1.67 20.21
N TYR A 57 -6.26 -0.39 20.56
CA TYR A 57 -7.34 0.44 20.02
C TYR A 57 -7.30 0.51 18.49
N LEU A 58 -6.13 0.79 17.90
CA LEU A 58 -5.98 0.83 16.45
C LEU A 58 -6.23 -0.53 15.79
N SER A 59 -5.77 -1.61 16.43
CA SER A 59 -5.93 -2.97 15.91
C SER A 59 -7.38 -3.43 15.88
N SER A 60 -8.20 -3.00 16.84
CA SER A 60 -9.64 -3.29 16.89
C SER A 60 -10.49 -2.34 16.06
N GLY A 61 -9.97 -1.14 15.73
CA GLY A 61 -10.71 -0.07 15.07
C GLY A 61 -10.88 -0.18 13.56
N GLY A 62 -10.58 -1.32 12.94
CA GLY A 62 -10.75 -1.55 11.50
C GLY A 62 -9.78 -0.79 10.60
N TYR A 63 -8.67 -0.32 11.14
CA TYR A 63 -7.59 0.31 10.38
C TYR A 63 -6.89 -0.71 9.47
N SER A 64 -6.12 -0.24 8.49
CA SER A 64 -5.31 -1.12 7.65
C SER A 64 -4.27 -1.85 8.51
N LYS A 65 -3.89 -3.07 8.09
CA LYS A 65 -2.95 -3.96 8.82
C LYS A 65 -1.68 -3.26 9.34
N TYR A 66 -1.17 -2.27 8.61
CA TYR A 66 0.09 -1.59 8.94
C TYR A 66 -0.09 -0.30 9.74
N THR A 67 -1.32 0.24 9.81
CA THR A 67 -1.60 1.51 10.51
C THR A 67 -1.31 1.46 12.01
N PRO A 68 -1.65 0.37 12.74
CA PRO A 68 -1.32 0.28 14.17
C PRO A 68 0.18 0.41 14.44
N ASP A 69 1.01 -0.34 13.72
CA ASP A 69 2.46 -0.32 13.87
C ASP A 69 3.05 1.04 13.49
N ASP A 70 2.63 1.61 12.36
CA ASP A 70 3.12 2.89 11.87
C ASP A 70 2.78 4.03 12.84
N PHE A 71 1.52 4.12 13.31
CA PHE A 71 1.09 5.18 14.22
C PHE A 71 1.71 5.03 15.60
N THR A 72 1.78 3.81 16.11
CA THR A 72 2.44 3.54 17.41
C THR A 72 3.94 3.86 17.32
N SER A 73 4.61 3.53 16.23
CA SER A 73 6.02 3.89 16.01
C SER A 73 6.23 5.41 15.96
N ASP A 74 5.33 6.15 15.31
CA ASP A 74 5.40 7.61 15.29
C ASP A 74 5.17 8.22 16.67
N MET A 75 4.21 7.69 17.42
CA MET A 75 3.95 8.14 18.78
C MET A 75 5.09 7.79 19.75
N LYS A 76 5.74 6.62 19.56
CA LYS A 76 6.95 6.28 20.32
C LYS A 76 8.05 7.33 20.12
N ARG A 77 8.26 7.77 18.88
CA ARG A 77 9.26 8.82 18.57
C ARG A 77 8.90 10.16 19.22
N PHE A 78 7.62 10.54 19.20
CA PHE A 78 7.16 11.73 19.88
C PHE A 78 7.30 11.61 21.40
N GLY A 79 6.95 10.45 21.98
CA GLY A 79 7.12 10.18 23.40
C GLY A 79 8.59 10.29 23.85
N LEU A 80 9.52 9.78 23.05
CA LEU A 80 10.95 9.95 23.32
C LEU A 80 11.42 11.41 23.22
N TYR A 81 10.82 12.20 22.34
CA TYR A 81 11.13 13.63 22.18
C TYR A 81 10.66 14.46 23.39
N VAL A 82 9.47 14.22 23.90
CA VAL A 82 8.94 14.94 25.07
C VAL A 82 9.45 14.37 26.41
N GLY A 83 10.10 13.20 26.38
CA GLY A 83 10.73 12.58 27.53
C GLY A 83 9.73 12.09 28.59
N SER A 84 9.96 12.49 29.84
CA SER A 84 9.18 12.05 31.01
C SER A 84 7.88 12.84 31.23
N LYS A 85 7.51 13.76 30.33
CA LYS A 85 6.24 14.49 30.46
C LYS A 85 5.05 13.53 30.51
N SER A 86 4.15 13.77 31.43
CA SER A 86 2.85 13.08 31.44
C SER A 86 1.97 13.57 30.31
N ILE A 87 0.99 12.74 29.87
CA ILE A 87 0.13 13.13 28.75
C ILE A 87 -0.66 14.42 29.02
N LYS A 88 -1.03 14.68 30.26
CA LYS A 88 -1.73 15.93 30.65
C LYS A 88 -0.85 17.18 30.51
N ASP A 89 0.48 17.04 30.63
CA ASP A 89 1.42 18.14 30.60
C ASP A 89 1.94 18.45 29.16
N VAL A 90 1.56 17.63 28.19
CA VAL A 90 1.90 17.87 26.78
C VAL A 90 1.06 19.01 26.22
N GLN A 91 1.72 20.02 25.72
CA GLN A 91 1.08 21.22 25.16
C GLN A 91 1.23 21.29 23.63
N ALA A 92 0.42 22.14 22.99
CA ALA A 92 0.49 22.38 21.56
C ALA A 92 1.89 22.86 21.10
N VAL A 93 2.60 23.61 21.95
CA VAL A 93 3.96 24.08 21.68
C VAL A 93 4.97 22.94 21.58
N ASP A 94 4.84 21.89 22.38
CA ASP A 94 5.70 20.70 22.28
C ASP A 94 5.54 20.01 20.91
N ILE A 95 4.29 19.90 20.47
CA ILE A 95 3.96 19.32 19.16
C ILE A 95 4.51 20.19 18.03
N GLN A 96 4.34 21.51 18.14
CA GLN A 96 4.86 22.46 17.12
C GLN A 96 6.38 22.41 17.01
N HIS A 97 7.08 22.35 18.14
CA HIS A 97 8.54 22.23 18.16
C HIS A 97 8.99 20.91 17.52
N TRP A 98 8.36 19.78 17.89
CA TRP A 98 8.69 18.50 17.26
C TRP A 98 8.45 18.50 15.73
N ILE A 99 7.33 19.07 15.28
CA ILE A 99 7.05 19.25 13.85
C ILE A 99 8.12 20.13 13.19
N GLY A 100 8.58 21.16 13.87
CA GLY A 100 9.69 22.00 13.42
C GLY A 100 10.96 21.21 13.17
N GLU A 101 11.35 20.34 14.12
CA GLU A 101 12.50 19.46 13.96
C GLU A 101 12.32 18.46 12.81
N LEU A 102 11.13 17.86 12.69
CA LEU A 102 10.84 16.92 11.59
C LEU A 102 10.97 17.58 10.21
N LYS A 103 10.55 18.84 10.08
CA LYS A 103 10.64 19.57 8.80
C LYS A 103 12.06 19.80 8.31
N LYS A 104 13.07 19.78 9.21
CA LYS A 104 14.48 19.94 8.83
C LYS A 104 15.03 18.74 8.05
N THR A 105 14.47 17.54 8.28
CA THR A 105 15.03 16.28 7.76
C THR A 105 14.06 15.46 6.94
N MET A 106 12.76 15.77 6.98
CA MET A 106 11.71 14.94 6.35
C MET A 106 10.90 15.73 5.33
N THR A 107 10.36 15.00 4.35
CA THR A 107 9.45 15.58 3.35
C THR A 107 8.13 16.02 3.98
N ALA A 108 7.48 17.04 3.41
CA ALA A 108 6.17 17.52 3.85
C ALA A 108 5.13 16.39 3.94
N LYS A 109 5.17 15.41 3.03
CA LYS A 109 4.28 14.24 3.04
C LYS A 109 4.52 13.36 4.28
N THR A 110 5.78 13.12 4.64
CA THR A 110 6.13 12.34 5.83
C THR A 110 5.72 13.07 7.10
N VAL A 111 5.96 14.38 7.18
CA VAL A 111 5.54 15.21 8.33
C VAL A 111 4.02 15.21 8.45
N SER A 112 3.29 15.40 7.34
CA SER A 112 1.82 15.36 7.33
C SER A 112 1.26 14.04 7.87
N ARG A 113 1.86 12.88 7.49
CA ARG A 113 1.46 11.57 8.03
C ARG A 113 1.67 11.51 9.56
N LYS A 114 2.81 12.01 10.06
CA LYS A 114 3.09 12.05 11.50
C LYS A 114 2.14 12.95 12.27
N VAL A 115 1.75 14.07 11.69
CA VAL A 115 0.71 14.95 12.26
C VAL A 115 -0.64 14.22 12.32
N SER A 116 -0.96 13.41 11.32
CA SER A 116 -2.17 12.58 11.34
C SER A 116 -2.14 11.53 12.47
N ALA A 117 -0.98 10.90 12.71
CA ALA A 117 -0.80 9.99 13.84
C ALA A 117 -0.99 10.70 15.19
N LEU A 118 -0.38 11.89 15.37
CA LEU A 118 -0.59 12.73 16.55
C LEU A 118 -2.06 13.09 16.77
N SER A 119 -2.72 13.59 15.73
CA SER A 119 -4.14 13.97 15.83
C SER A 119 -5.03 12.79 16.18
N ASN A 120 -4.71 11.60 15.65
CA ASN A 120 -5.43 10.37 15.98
C ASN A 120 -5.19 9.96 17.45
N TYR A 121 -3.94 9.97 17.90
CA TYR A 121 -3.56 9.59 19.25
C TYR A 121 -4.22 10.50 20.30
N PHE A 122 -4.12 11.83 20.18
CA PHE A 122 -4.72 12.74 21.14
C PHE A 122 -6.25 12.74 21.10
N ARG A 123 -6.85 12.44 19.94
CA ARG A 123 -8.30 12.22 19.86
C ARG A 123 -8.72 10.96 20.61
N TRP A 124 -7.93 9.88 20.52
CA TRP A 124 -8.17 8.66 21.29
C TRP A 124 -8.09 8.93 22.78
N LEU A 125 -7.08 9.65 23.28
CA LEU A 125 -6.97 10.03 24.69
C LEU A 125 -8.17 10.87 25.18
N GLU A 126 -8.67 11.75 24.33
CA GLU A 126 -9.87 12.56 24.62
C GLU A 126 -11.12 11.67 24.70
N GLN A 127 -11.26 10.68 23.79
CA GLN A 127 -12.35 9.70 23.79
C GLN A 127 -12.32 8.80 25.05
N GLU A 128 -11.13 8.37 25.47
CA GLU A 128 -10.92 7.58 26.68
C GLU A 128 -11.02 8.42 27.97
N LYS A 129 -11.31 9.72 27.87
CA LYS A 129 -11.39 10.68 29.00
C LYS A 129 -10.07 10.80 29.80
N ALA A 130 -8.95 10.41 29.20
CA ALA A 130 -7.62 10.61 29.77
C ALA A 130 -7.12 12.06 29.65
N LEU A 131 -7.75 12.85 28.76
CA LEU A 131 -7.48 14.27 28.57
C LEU A 131 -8.80 15.06 28.48
N GLU A 132 -8.86 16.20 29.16
CA GLU A 132 -9.96 17.15 29.00
C GLU A 132 -9.77 18.06 27.78
N TYR A 133 -8.52 18.31 27.41
CA TYR A 133 -8.14 19.17 26.30
C TYR A 133 -7.15 18.46 25.36
N ASN A 134 -7.45 18.50 24.07
CA ASN A 134 -6.64 17.90 23.04
C ASN A 134 -5.61 18.90 22.48
N PRO A 135 -4.30 18.78 22.81
CA PRO A 135 -3.27 19.72 22.37
C PRO A 135 -3.01 19.67 20.86
N ALA A 136 -3.41 18.61 20.18
CA ALA A 136 -3.25 18.48 18.73
C ALA A 136 -4.41 19.12 17.93
N LYS A 137 -5.48 19.60 18.57
CA LYS A 137 -6.69 20.11 17.90
C LYS A 137 -6.41 21.31 16.99
N SER A 138 -5.49 22.19 17.37
CA SER A 138 -5.10 23.37 16.60
C SER A 138 -3.96 23.11 15.60
N ILE A 139 -3.36 21.92 15.64
CA ILE A 139 -2.20 21.59 14.83
C ILE A 139 -2.63 21.27 13.39
N ARG A 140 -2.08 22.02 12.43
CA ARG A 140 -2.33 21.80 11.00
C ARG A 140 -1.17 21.07 10.37
N ALA A 141 -1.50 20.03 9.60
CA ALA A 141 -0.52 19.36 8.78
C ALA A 141 0.04 20.31 7.70
N PRO A 142 1.32 20.19 7.33
CA PRO A 142 1.87 20.96 6.24
C PRO A 142 1.15 20.62 4.93
N ARG A 143 0.96 21.61 4.07
CA ARG A 143 0.42 21.38 2.73
C ARG A 143 1.39 20.50 1.95
N VAL A 144 0.86 19.41 1.38
CA VAL A 144 1.63 18.49 0.57
C VAL A 144 1.36 18.83 -0.90
N THR A 145 2.34 19.40 -1.55
CA THR A 145 2.36 19.52 -3.02
C THR A 145 3.10 18.29 -3.55
N SER A 146 2.35 17.33 -4.10
CA SER A 146 2.98 16.20 -4.78
C SER A 146 3.23 16.60 -6.24
N PRO A 147 4.44 16.38 -6.77
CA PRO A 147 4.67 16.52 -8.20
C PRO A 147 3.76 15.56 -8.96
N LEU A 148 3.46 15.90 -10.22
CA LEU A 148 2.75 14.95 -11.07
C LEU A 148 3.58 13.65 -11.16
N PRO A 149 2.95 12.49 -11.03
CA PRO A 149 3.67 11.23 -11.13
C PRO A 149 4.17 11.02 -12.56
N ASP A 150 5.34 10.39 -12.66
CA ASP A 150 5.77 9.83 -13.93
C ASP A 150 4.79 8.75 -14.36
N ILE A 151 4.42 8.78 -15.64
CA ILE A 151 3.62 7.72 -16.27
C ILE A 151 4.44 7.07 -17.37
N LEU A 152 4.09 5.85 -17.72
CA LEU A 152 4.65 5.19 -18.90
C LEU A 152 3.86 5.59 -20.15
N PHE A 153 4.57 5.83 -21.24
CA PHE A 153 3.97 6.00 -22.57
C PHE A 153 3.59 4.63 -23.15
N ASP A 154 2.74 4.61 -24.19
CA ASP A 154 2.28 3.35 -24.77
C ASP A 154 3.42 2.48 -25.29
N ASN A 155 4.43 3.07 -25.92
CA ASN A 155 5.63 2.35 -26.36
C ASN A 155 6.48 1.80 -25.20
N GLU A 156 6.48 2.49 -24.06
CA GLU A 156 7.16 2.02 -22.84
C GLU A 156 6.39 0.85 -22.22
N CYS A 157 5.04 0.94 -22.17
CA CYS A 157 4.19 -0.16 -21.71
C CYS A 157 4.36 -1.40 -22.58
N GLN A 158 4.33 -1.24 -23.90
CA GLN A 158 4.51 -2.36 -24.82
C GLN A 158 5.89 -3.01 -24.64
N ARG A 159 6.95 -2.21 -24.60
CA ARG A 159 8.31 -2.70 -24.36
C ARG A 159 8.45 -3.40 -23.01
N LEU A 160 7.75 -2.90 -21.95
CA LEU A 160 7.74 -3.53 -20.65
C LEU A 160 7.11 -4.92 -20.69
N LEU A 161 5.99 -5.07 -21.40
CA LEU A 161 5.32 -6.35 -21.59
C LEU A 161 6.16 -7.30 -22.46
N ASP A 162 6.61 -6.88 -23.64
CA ASP A 162 7.34 -7.72 -24.60
C ASP A 162 8.62 -8.31 -24.00
N LYS A 163 9.38 -7.49 -23.27
CA LYS A 163 10.64 -7.93 -22.66
C LYS A 163 10.48 -8.84 -21.45
N ASN A 164 9.27 -8.97 -20.93
CA ASN A 164 8.94 -9.83 -19.79
C ASN A 164 7.96 -10.96 -20.17
N SER A 165 7.66 -11.15 -21.46
CA SER A 165 6.68 -12.14 -21.93
C SER A 165 7.11 -13.59 -21.71
N SER A 166 8.40 -13.85 -21.52
CA SER A 166 8.94 -15.19 -21.26
C SER A 166 8.74 -15.67 -19.81
N ASP A 167 8.41 -14.79 -18.87
CA ASP A 167 8.05 -15.14 -17.49
C ASP A 167 6.55 -14.93 -17.28
N PRO A 168 5.71 -15.97 -17.32
CA PRO A 168 4.24 -15.84 -17.17
C PRO A 168 3.82 -15.12 -15.91
N ARG A 169 4.57 -15.29 -14.82
CA ARG A 169 4.33 -14.61 -13.54
C ARG A 169 4.47 -13.09 -13.66
N THR A 170 5.62 -12.64 -14.16
CA THR A 170 5.89 -11.20 -14.32
C THR A 170 4.95 -10.60 -15.35
N TYR A 171 4.72 -11.32 -16.45
CA TYR A 171 3.85 -10.85 -17.51
C TYR A 171 2.40 -10.69 -17.05
N LEU A 172 1.83 -11.69 -16.36
CA LEU A 172 0.48 -11.61 -15.79
C LEU A 172 0.36 -10.45 -14.78
N LEU A 173 1.36 -10.28 -13.91
CA LEU A 173 1.40 -9.19 -12.93
C LEU A 173 1.38 -7.83 -13.62
N LEU A 174 2.20 -7.63 -14.66
CA LEU A 174 2.25 -6.39 -15.42
C LEU A 174 0.94 -6.11 -16.16
N LEU A 175 0.36 -7.14 -16.81
CA LEU A 175 -0.95 -7.03 -17.49
C LEU A 175 -2.03 -6.59 -16.50
N LEU A 176 -2.14 -7.25 -15.36
CA LEU A 176 -3.15 -6.90 -14.34
C LEU A 176 -2.99 -5.46 -13.87
N LEU A 177 -1.77 -5.01 -13.57
CA LEU A 177 -1.55 -3.63 -13.13
C LEU A 177 -1.84 -2.60 -14.23
N LEU A 178 -1.48 -2.89 -15.49
CA LEU A 178 -1.65 -1.97 -16.63
C LEU A 178 -3.09 -1.92 -17.15
N GLU A 179 -3.86 -3.00 -17.03
CA GLU A 179 -5.21 -3.08 -17.59
C GLU A 179 -6.32 -2.89 -16.54
N THR A 180 -5.97 -2.91 -15.26
CA THR A 180 -6.96 -2.74 -14.19
C THR A 180 -6.68 -1.58 -13.24
N GLY A 181 -5.44 -1.13 -13.15
CA GLY A 181 -5.02 -0.10 -12.21
C GLY A 181 -5.24 -0.46 -10.74
N ILE A 182 -5.32 -1.74 -10.37
CA ILE A 182 -5.50 -2.17 -8.97
C ILE A 182 -4.29 -1.78 -8.11
N LYS A 183 -4.52 -1.67 -6.80
CA LYS A 183 -3.46 -1.37 -5.82
C LYS A 183 -2.58 -2.59 -5.60
N LYS A 184 -1.31 -2.36 -5.21
CA LYS A 184 -0.40 -3.45 -4.80
C LYS A 184 -1.01 -4.36 -3.72
N ALA A 185 -1.72 -3.78 -2.74
CA ALA A 185 -2.38 -4.58 -1.71
C ALA A 185 -3.54 -5.41 -2.26
N GLU A 186 -4.33 -4.88 -3.21
CA GLU A 186 -5.39 -5.62 -3.90
C GLU A 186 -4.79 -6.75 -4.74
N LEU A 187 -3.72 -6.48 -5.51
CA LEU A 187 -2.99 -7.49 -6.28
C LEU A 187 -2.54 -8.67 -5.41
N LEU A 188 -1.94 -8.39 -4.23
CA LEU A 188 -1.47 -9.40 -3.29
C LEU A 188 -2.61 -10.16 -2.59
N SER A 189 -3.83 -9.64 -2.59
CA SER A 189 -5.01 -10.31 -2.04
C SER A 189 -5.81 -11.10 -3.09
N LEU A 190 -5.38 -11.07 -4.36
CA LEU A 190 -6.06 -11.81 -5.42
C LEU A 190 -5.98 -13.31 -5.19
N LYS A 191 -7.10 -13.95 -5.46
CA LYS A 191 -7.23 -15.40 -5.48
C LYS A 191 -7.54 -15.86 -6.91
N ILE A 192 -7.19 -17.10 -7.22
CA ILE A 192 -7.52 -17.73 -8.51
C ILE A 192 -9.04 -17.70 -8.72
N THR A 193 -9.80 -17.98 -7.66
CA THR A 193 -11.27 -17.96 -7.64
C THR A 193 -11.91 -16.57 -7.85
N HIS A 194 -11.12 -15.49 -7.88
CA HIS A 194 -11.62 -14.15 -8.19
C HIS A 194 -11.75 -13.89 -9.70
N PHE A 195 -11.28 -14.80 -10.55
CA PHE A 195 -11.35 -14.67 -11.99
C PHE A 195 -12.53 -15.45 -12.55
N ASP A 196 -13.37 -14.77 -13.31
CA ASP A 196 -14.43 -15.39 -14.10
C ASP A 196 -14.00 -15.38 -15.58
N LEU A 197 -13.58 -16.53 -16.06
CA LEU A 197 -13.13 -16.74 -17.45
C LEU A 197 -14.18 -17.47 -18.30
N SER A 198 -15.40 -17.65 -17.80
CA SER A 198 -16.49 -18.34 -18.52
C SER A 198 -16.83 -17.67 -19.84
N ASN A 199 -16.79 -16.35 -19.88
CA ASN A 199 -16.89 -15.57 -21.10
C ASN A 199 -15.49 -15.24 -21.65
N LYS A 200 -15.04 -16.03 -22.64
CA LYS A 200 -13.72 -15.86 -23.26
C LYS A 200 -13.51 -14.52 -23.99
N TYR A 201 -14.60 -13.84 -24.39
CA TYR A 201 -14.51 -12.53 -25.03
C TYR A 201 -14.46 -11.37 -24.02
N GLN A 202 -14.93 -11.59 -22.81
CA GLN A 202 -14.98 -10.58 -21.77
C GLN A 202 -14.79 -11.21 -20.40
N PRO A 203 -13.56 -11.69 -20.10
CA PRO A 203 -13.26 -12.21 -18.77
C PRO A 203 -13.37 -11.11 -17.70
N GLU A 204 -13.72 -11.48 -16.49
CA GLU A 204 -13.93 -10.55 -15.37
C GLU A 204 -13.03 -10.88 -14.20
N LEU A 205 -12.60 -9.85 -13.49
CA LEU A 205 -11.86 -9.92 -12.23
C LEU A 205 -12.69 -9.31 -11.11
N TRP A 206 -12.93 -10.07 -10.06
CA TRP A 206 -13.50 -9.57 -8.81
C TRP A 206 -12.40 -9.05 -7.89
N VAL A 207 -12.34 -7.74 -7.68
CA VAL A 207 -11.46 -7.12 -6.69
C VAL A 207 -12.24 -6.95 -5.40
N LYS A 208 -11.93 -7.78 -4.42
CA LYS A 208 -12.52 -7.72 -3.07
C LYS A 208 -11.70 -6.82 -2.16
N HIS A 209 -12.37 -6.02 -1.36
CA HIS A 209 -11.70 -5.17 -0.38
C HIS A 209 -11.41 -5.97 0.89
N THR A 210 -10.18 -5.88 1.38
CA THR A 210 -9.72 -6.64 2.56
C THR A 210 -10.07 -6.00 3.90
N GLY A 211 -10.79 -4.86 3.91
CA GLY A 211 -11.22 -4.15 5.11
C GLY A 211 -12.73 -4.20 5.32
N LEU A 212 -13.21 -3.61 6.41
CA LEU A 212 -14.64 -3.53 6.77
C LEU A 212 -15.52 -2.77 5.75
N GLN A 213 -14.92 -2.12 4.75
CA GLN A 213 -15.63 -1.35 3.73
C GLN A 213 -15.96 -2.20 2.50
N VAL A 214 -16.95 -3.06 2.59
CA VAL A 214 -17.47 -3.88 1.48
C VAL A 214 -17.86 -3.06 0.23
N ARG A 215 -18.18 -1.76 0.40
CA ARG A 215 -18.56 -0.84 -0.70
C ARG A 215 -17.46 -0.60 -1.74
N LYS A 216 -16.26 -1.13 -1.58
CA LYS A 216 -15.14 -1.00 -2.53
C LYS A 216 -14.92 -2.24 -3.38
N ASP A 217 -15.72 -3.27 -3.19
CA ASP A 217 -15.71 -4.45 -4.05
C ASP A 217 -16.17 -4.04 -5.45
N ARG A 218 -15.48 -4.52 -6.46
CA ARG A 218 -15.78 -4.18 -7.85
C ARG A 218 -15.39 -5.28 -8.81
N LYS A 219 -16.16 -5.38 -9.88
CA LYS A 219 -15.82 -6.21 -11.04
C LYS A 219 -15.11 -5.39 -12.09
N LEU A 220 -14.03 -5.91 -12.61
CA LEU A 220 -13.24 -5.30 -13.67
C LEU A 220 -13.22 -6.22 -14.89
N LYS A 221 -13.54 -5.67 -16.05
CA LYS A 221 -13.40 -6.38 -17.32
C LYS A 221 -11.92 -6.47 -17.67
N LEU A 222 -11.51 -7.63 -18.09
CA LEU A 222 -10.15 -7.91 -18.53
C LEU A 222 -10.09 -8.08 -20.04
N PRO A 223 -8.95 -7.82 -20.69
CA PRO A 223 -8.73 -8.19 -22.06
C PRO A 223 -8.63 -9.73 -22.20
N SER A 224 -9.12 -10.26 -23.32
CA SER A 224 -9.12 -11.71 -23.58
C SER A 224 -7.72 -12.34 -23.60
N GLU A 225 -6.72 -11.55 -23.94
CA GLU A 225 -5.31 -11.93 -24.00
C GLU A 225 -4.75 -12.35 -22.63
N ILE A 226 -5.45 -12.03 -21.55
CA ILE A 226 -5.04 -12.45 -20.20
C ILE A 226 -5.26 -13.95 -19.97
N ILE A 227 -6.24 -14.56 -20.67
CA ILE A 227 -6.67 -15.93 -20.43
C ILE A 227 -5.49 -16.91 -20.58
N PRO A 228 -4.80 -17.00 -21.73
CA PRO A 228 -3.73 -17.96 -21.90
C PRO A 228 -2.57 -17.73 -20.92
N VAL A 229 -2.27 -16.50 -20.57
CA VAL A 229 -1.22 -16.15 -19.60
C VAL A 229 -1.61 -16.57 -18.20
N PHE A 230 -2.88 -16.33 -17.83
CA PHE A 230 -3.43 -16.75 -16.55
C PHE A 230 -3.44 -18.27 -16.41
N GLU A 231 -3.97 -18.98 -17.42
CA GLU A 231 -4.01 -20.44 -17.44
C GLU A 231 -2.62 -21.06 -17.35
N ASP A 232 -1.64 -20.51 -18.07
CA ASP A 232 -0.26 -20.99 -18.01
C ASP A 232 0.36 -20.76 -16.62
N TYR A 233 0.15 -19.59 -16.03
CA TYR A 233 0.67 -19.27 -14.71
C TYR A 233 0.07 -20.13 -13.60
N VAL A 234 -1.26 -20.39 -13.63
CA VAL A 234 -1.95 -21.13 -12.57
C VAL A 234 -1.80 -22.65 -12.68
N LYS A 235 -1.31 -23.20 -13.78
CA LYS A 235 -1.07 -24.67 -13.93
C LYS A 235 -0.22 -25.24 -12.80
N HIS A 236 0.68 -24.42 -12.25
CA HIS A 236 1.62 -24.81 -11.20
C HIS A 236 1.28 -24.18 -9.83
N ALA A 237 0.09 -23.59 -9.69
CA ALA A 237 -0.32 -22.97 -8.44
C ALA A 237 -0.61 -24.04 -7.36
N ILE A 238 0.04 -23.87 -6.21
CA ILE A 238 -0.11 -24.78 -5.05
C ILE A 238 -1.21 -24.25 -4.10
N THR A 239 -1.52 -22.96 -4.19
CA THR A 239 -2.48 -22.28 -3.30
C THR A 239 -3.51 -21.50 -4.11
N ASP A 240 -4.63 -21.15 -3.48
CA ASP A 240 -5.65 -20.27 -4.08
C ASP A 240 -5.15 -18.81 -4.22
N SER A 241 -4.08 -18.41 -3.53
CA SER A 241 -3.48 -17.07 -3.69
C SER A 241 -2.81 -16.95 -5.05
N LEU A 242 -3.23 -15.97 -5.86
CA LEU A 242 -2.64 -15.77 -7.19
C LEU A 242 -1.16 -15.36 -7.11
N PHE A 243 -0.84 -14.44 -6.18
CA PHE A 243 0.52 -13.94 -5.95
C PHE A 243 0.90 -14.09 -4.46
N PRO A 244 1.37 -15.27 -4.03
CA PRO A 244 1.73 -15.54 -2.64
C PRO A 244 3.09 -14.88 -2.28
N TYR A 245 3.20 -13.57 -2.55
CA TYR A 245 4.45 -12.82 -2.39
C TYR A 245 4.34 -11.72 -1.34
N THR A 246 5.49 -11.24 -0.87
CA THR A 246 5.55 -10.06 -0.02
C THR A 246 5.46 -8.76 -0.85
N PRO A 247 4.99 -7.65 -0.25
CA PRO A 247 5.00 -6.35 -0.93
C PRO A 247 6.38 -5.93 -1.46
N ARG A 248 7.45 -6.31 -0.76
CA ARG A 248 8.83 -6.03 -1.15
C ARG A 248 9.25 -6.83 -2.38
N PHE A 249 8.83 -8.09 -2.46
CA PHE A 249 9.11 -8.93 -3.63
C PHE A 249 8.49 -8.34 -4.91
N ILE A 250 7.23 -7.87 -4.83
CA ILE A 250 6.59 -7.19 -5.97
C ILE A 250 7.39 -5.95 -6.41
N GLU A 251 7.91 -5.16 -5.47
CA GLU A 251 8.74 -4.00 -5.80
C GLU A 251 10.03 -4.38 -6.53
N LEU A 252 10.69 -5.44 -6.08
CA LEU A 252 11.89 -5.96 -6.72
C LEU A 252 11.59 -6.53 -8.12
N LEU A 253 10.48 -7.26 -8.26
CA LEU A 253 10.03 -7.82 -9.53
C LEU A 253 9.77 -6.71 -10.56
N LEU A 254 9.03 -5.65 -10.16
CA LEU A 254 8.77 -4.50 -11.03
C LEU A 254 10.06 -3.75 -11.40
N ALA A 255 11.01 -3.61 -10.48
CA ALA A 255 12.30 -2.99 -10.75
C ALA A 255 13.14 -3.83 -11.75
N SER A 256 13.14 -5.15 -11.58
CA SER A 256 13.79 -6.09 -12.52
C SER A 256 13.16 -6.01 -13.91
N ALA A 257 11.83 -6.04 -13.99
CA ALA A 257 11.09 -5.93 -15.24
C ALA A 257 11.40 -4.62 -15.99
N ALA A 258 11.47 -3.50 -15.26
CA ALA A 258 11.85 -2.20 -15.84
C ALA A 258 13.27 -2.22 -16.41
N LYS A 259 14.22 -2.85 -15.70
CA LYS A 259 15.60 -2.99 -16.13
C LYS A 259 15.71 -3.85 -17.42
N GLN A 260 14.99 -4.97 -17.49
CA GLN A 260 14.93 -5.81 -18.69
C GLN A 260 14.37 -5.05 -19.90
N ALA A 261 13.36 -4.22 -19.66
CA ALA A 261 12.78 -3.36 -20.68
C ALA A 261 13.61 -2.10 -21.00
N LYS A 262 14.77 -1.92 -20.37
CA LYS A 262 15.65 -0.74 -20.51
C LYS A 262 14.89 0.57 -20.29
N LEU A 263 14.00 0.61 -19.31
CA LEU A 263 13.29 1.83 -18.92
C LEU A 263 14.13 2.64 -17.94
N HIS A 264 14.31 3.91 -18.21
CA HIS A 264 15.01 4.84 -17.32
C HIS A 264 14.12 5.33 -16.16
N LYS A 265 12.80 5.20 -16.34
CA LYS A 265 11.80 5.57 -15.33
C LYS A 265 11.69 4.48 -14.26
N LYS A 266 11.45 4.90 -13.01
CA LYS A 266 11.10 3.96 -11.94
C LYS A 266 9.72 3.36 -12.22
N VAL A 267 9.62 2.03 -12.28
CA VAL A 267 8.34 1.32 -12.41
C VAL A 267 7.88 0.82 -11.05
N THR A 268 6.70 1.26 -10.63
CA THR A 268 6.04 0.83 -9.39
C THR A 268 4.57 0.53 -9.65
N ALA A 269 3.93 -0.23 -8.80
CA ALA A 269 2.48 -0.47 -8.91
C ALA A 269 1.67 0.84 -8.91
N GLY A 270 2.14 1.88 -8.19
CA GLY A 270 1.52 3.21 -8.22
C GLY A 270 1.63 3.88 -9.58
N ILE A 271 2.82 3.85 -10.19
CA ILE A 271 3.04 4.43 -11.53
C ILE A 271 2.23 3.68 -12.58
N LEU A 272 2.19 2.35 -12.54
CA LEU A 272 1.37 1.56 -13.48
C LEU A 272 -0.12 1.85 -13.32
N ARG A 273 -0.59 2.06 -12.10
CA ARG A 273 -1.98 2.49 -11.82
C ARG A 273 -2.26 3.88 -12.38
N ASP A 274 -1.35 4.84 -12.19
CA ASP A 274 -1.49 6.18 -12.77
C ASP A 274 -1.46 6.11 -14.31
N THR A 275 -0.59 5.27 -14.87
CA THR A 275 -0.52 4.97 -16.31
C THR A 275 -1.84 4.40 -16.84
N PHE A 276 -2.46 3.44 -16.12
CA PHE A 276 -3.76 2.90 -16.48
C PHE A 276 -4.82 4.00 -16.61
N VAL A 277 -4.94 4.89 -15.62
CA VAL A 277 -5.94 5.96 -15.66
C VAL A 277 -5.74 6.86 -16.88
N VAL A 278 -4.51 7.35 -17.09
CA VAL A 278 -4.22 8.26 -18.21
C VAL A 278 -4.45 7.59 -19.55
N ARG A 279 -3.99 6.34 -19.72
CA ARG A 279 -4.22 5.57 -20.97
C ARG A 279 -5.71 5.34 -21.21
N SER A 280 -6.48 5.00 -20.16
CA SER A 280 -7.93 4.80 -20.27
C SER A 280 -8.65 6.07 -20.72
N VAL A 281 -8.30 7.22 -20.14
CA VAL A 281 -8.88 8.52 -20.52
C VAL A 281 -8.48 8.89 -21.95
N LYS A 282 -7.22 8.72 -22.35
CA LYS A 282 -6.77 8.95 -23.73
C LYS A 282 -7.46 8.05 -24.75
N ARG A 283 -7.91 6.86 -24.36
CA ARG A 283 -8.70 5.92 -25.16
C ARG A 283 -10.22 6.22 -25.14
N GLY A 284 -10.64 7.35 -24.57
CA GLY A 284 -12.02 7.81 -24.57
C GLY A 284 -12.86 7.37 -23.36
N MET A 285 -12.27 6.74 -22.35
CA MET A 285 -12.99 6.46 -21.11
C MET A 285 -13.21 7.77 -20.34
N LYS A 286 -14.40 7.96 -19.75
CA LYS A 286 -14.61 9.09 -18.83
C LYS A 286 -13.72 8.95 -17.62
N LEU A 287 -13.17 10.08 -17.13
CA LEU A 287 -12.27 10.07 -15.98
C LEU A 287 -12.91 9.45 -14.74
N GLU A 288 -14.19 9.76 -14.50
CA GLU A 288 -14.97 9.21 -13.39
C GLU A 288 -15.02 7.67 -13.43
N ASP A 289 -15.24 7.10 -14.61
CA ASP A 289 -15.26 5.64 -14.80
C ASP A 289 -13.90 5.02 -14.51
N ALA A 290 -12.81 5.69 -14.92
CA ALA A 290 -11.45 5.26 -14.61
C ALA A 290 -11.18 5.34 -13.10
N LEU A 291 -11.66 6.41 -12.41
CA LEU A 291 -11.50 6.56 -10.95
C LEU A 291 -12.31 5.49 -10.18
N HIS A 292 -13.49 5.14 -10.66
CA HIS A 292 -14.27 4.01 -10.12
C HIS A 292 -13.52 2.68 -10.28
N LYS A 293 -13.01 2.41 -11.48
CA LYS A 293 -12.24 1.16 -11.75
C LYS A 293 -11.05 1.00 -10.83
N ILE A 294 -10.34 2.08 -10.53
CA ILE A 294 -9.24 2.03 -9.60
C ILE A 294 -9.67 2.06 -8.11
N GLY A 295 -10.97 2.14 -7.80
CA GLY A 295 -11.50 2.10 -6.43
C GLY A 295 -11.11 3.31 -5.59
N LEU A 296 -11.13 4.52 -6.18
CA LEU A 296 -11.05 5.78 -5.43
C LEU A 296 -12.42 6.12 -4.85
N SER A 297 -12.42 6.65 -3.61
CA SER A 297 -13.63 7.20 -3.00
C SER A 297 -13.95 8.57 -3.59
N GLU A 298 -15.24 8.92 -3.67
CA GLU A 298 -15.70 10.22 -4.17
C GLU A 298 -15.08 11.41 -3.43
N ALA A 299 -14.81 11.25 -2.13
CA ALA A 299 -14.13 12.27 -1.33
C ALA A 299 -12.71 12.63 -1.82
N THR A 300 -12.10 11.78 -2.65
CA THR A 300 -10.75 12.00 -3.22
C THR A 300 -10.78 12.33 -4.70
N TRP A 301 -11.97 12.45 -5.29
CA TRP A 301 -12.10 12.66 -6.74
C TRP A 301 -11.64 14.03 -7.19
N GLU A 302 -11.84 15.06 -6.40
CA GLU A 302 -11.44 16.42 -6.77
C GLU A 302 -9.94 16.54 -6.95
N ASP A 303 -9.16 16.02 -5.98
CA ASP A 303 -7.71 15.93 -6.09
C ASP A 303 -7.27 15.05 -7.27
N ALA A 304 -7.98 13.95 -7.50
CA ALA A 304 -7.71 13.04 -8.59
C ALA A 304 -8.00 13.68 -9.96
N ARG A 305 -9.09 14.44 -10.10
CA ARG A 305 -9.40 15.20 -11.33
C ARG A 305 -8.31 16.20 -11.67
N LEU A 306 -7.84 16.95 -10.68
CA LEU A 306 -6.73 17.89 -10.89
C LEU A 306 -5.45 17.16 -11.31
N LYS A 307 -5.14 16.06 -10.68
CA LYS A 307 -3.96 15.24 -10.98
C LYS A 307 -4.02 14.66 -12.39
N TYR A 308 -5.06 13.90 -12.70
CA TYR A 308 -5.16 13.17 -13.96
C TYR A 308 -5.58 14.04 -15.14
N GLY A 309 -6.34 15.11 -14.91
CA GLY A 309 -6.63 16.11 -15.94
C GLY A 309 -5.35 16.74 -16.49
N ARG A 310 -4.42 17.13 -15.61
CA ARG A 310 -3.10 17.67 -16.01
C ARG A 310 -2.23 16.63 -16.74
N LEU A 311 -2.28 15.37 -16.32
CA LEU A 311 -1.52 14.29 -16.97
C LEU A 311 -2.08 13.92 -18.35
N ALA A 312 -3.39 13.96 -18.52
CA ALA A 312 -4.03 13.68 -19.80
C ALA A 312 -3.84 14.79 -20.81
N SER A 313 -3.84 16.06 -20.37
CA SER A 313 -3.64 17.24 -21.22
C SER A 313 -2.17 17.59 -21.50
N GLY A 314 -1.25 17.20 -20.62
CA GLY A 314 0.19 17.51 -20.75
C GLY A 314 1.00 16.53 -21.60
N GLY A 315 0.37 15.64 -22.32
CA GLY A 315 1.01 14.63 -23.16
C GLY A 315 0.90 14.92 -24.66
N MET A 316 1.21 16.15 -25.07
CA MET A 316 1.58 16.48 -26.46
C MET A 316 3.07 16.75 -26.53
#